data_0e5b11fe3b3a964d2e536f2fd9180728
#
_entry.id   0e5b11fe3b3a964d2e536f2fd9180728
#
_cell.length_a   1.000
_cell.length_b   1.000
_cell.length_c   1.000
_cell.angle_alpha   90.00
_cell.angle_beta   90.00
_cell.angle_gamma   90.00
#
_symmetry.space_group_name_H-M   'P 1'
#
loop_
_entity.id
_entity.type
_entity.pdbx_description
1 polymer ?
#
loop_
_entity_poly.entity_id
_entity_poly.type
_entity_poly.pdbx_seq_one_letter_code
_entity_poly.pdbx_strand_id
1 'polypeptide(L)'
;MSASLVGSEMCIRDRGMTVAVSGAGNVAIYAIQKAQQLGAKVVTASDSTGWVYDPDGIDVAALKEIKEVKRARLTEYLNYRPNAEYHEGKGVWSVKVDVALPCATQNELQLEDAKQLVANGCFAVCEGANMPTTLEATQYLQENGVIFAPGKAANAGGVATSALEMSQNSERLSWTFEEVDAKLKNIMVNICHNMDDAAKRYGMEGNYVAGANIAGFEKVVDAMTAQGIV
;
A
#
# COMPACT_ATOMS: atom_id res chain seq x y z
N MET A 1 -12.24 0.51 -3.75
CA MET A 1 -11.99 1.78 -3.06
C MET A 1 -10.57 1.79 -2.55
N SER A 2 -9.79 2.71 -3.05
CA SER A 2 -8.33 2.74 -2.94
C SER A 2 -7.88 3.53 -1.73
N ALA A 3 -7.95 2.92 -0.56
CA ALA A 3 -7.58 3.56 0.68
C ALA A 3 -6.11 3.38 1.07
N SER A 4 -5.39 2.58 0.31
CA SER A 4 -4.06 2.09 0.64
C SER A 4 -2.91 3.07 0.38
N LEU A 5 -3.19 4.31 -0.05
CA LEU A 5 -2.17 5.11 -0.74
C LEU A 5 -1.87 6.49 -0.14
N VAL A 6 -2.39 6.84 1.04
CA VAL A 6 -2.07 8.16 1.62
C VAL A 6 -0.61 8.26 2.04
N GLY A 7 -0.02 7.17 2.54
CA GLY A 7 1.44 7.10 2.71
C GLY A 7 2.18 7.25 1.39
N SER A 8 1.67 6.65 0.33
CA SER A 8 2.21 6.74 -1.01
C SER A 8 1.85 8.04 -1.74
N GLU A 9 0.75 8.73 -1.41
CA GLU A 9 0.46 10.07 -1.96
C GLU A 9 1.55 11.09 -1.60
N MET A 10 2.17 10.99 -0.43
CA MET A 10 3.33 11.81 -0.08
C MET A 10 4.58 11.42 -0.88
N CYS A 11 4.70 10.15 -1.25
CA CYS A 11 5.85 9.62 -2.01
C CYS A 11 5.66 9.72 -3.53
N ILE A 12 4.43 9.66 -4.05
CA ILE A 12 4.12 9.61 -5.50
C ILE A 12 3.81 11.00 -6.09
N ARG A 13 4.06 12.09 -5.38
CA ARG A 13 3.75 13.46 -5.87
C ARG A 13 4.49 13.87 -7.14
N ASP A 14 5.55 13.19 -7.52
CA ASP A 14 6.30 13.49 -8.73
C ASP A 14 5.87 12.58 -9.87
N ARG A 15 5.32 13.20 -10.92
CA ARG A 15 4.94 12.53 -12.17
C ARG A 15 6.12 11.75 -12.75
N GLY A 16 5.91 10.47 -12.99
CA GLY A 16 6.89 9.61 -13.68
C GLY A 16 7.60 8.59 -12.80
N MET A 17 7.32 8.53 -11.49
CA MET A 17 7.88 7.46 -10.63
C MET A 17 7.43 6.10 -11.08
N THR A 18 8.35 5.14 -11.02
CA THR A 18 8.08 3.73 -11.28
C THR A 18 7.70 3.01 -9.99
N VAL A 19 6.68 2.17 -10.07
CA VAL A 19 6.12 1.48 -8.89
C VAL A 19 6.03 -0.01 -9.16
N ALA A 20 6.55 -0.82 -8.23
CA ALA A 20 6.26 -2.25 -8.19
C ALA A 20 5.10 -2.53 -7.25
N VAL A 21 4.15 -3.33 -7.71
CA VAL A 21 3.02 -3.82 -6.90
C VAL A 21 3.03 -5.34 -6.93
N SER A 22 2.93 -5.97 -5.76
CA SER A 22 2.65 -7.41 -5.68
C SER A 22 1.15 -7.66 -5.55
N GLY A 23 0.72 -8.85 -5.98
CA GLY A 23 -0.68 -9.21 -5.99
C GLY A 23 -1.42 -8.79 -7.27
N ALA A 24 -2.61 -9.35 -7.42
CA ALA A 24 -3.57 -9.01 -8.47
C ALA A 24 -5.02 -9.15 -7.94
N GLY A 25 -5.19 -9.12 -6.63
CA GLY A 25 -6.49 -9.06 -5.96
C GLY A 25 -6.98 -7.62 -5.80
N ASN A 26 -8.08 -7.44 -5.07
CA ASN A 26 -8.70 -6.12 -4.87
C ASN A 26 -7.72 -5.06 -4.36
N VAL A 27 -6.91 -5.37 -3.34
CA VAL A 27 -5.94 -4.41 -2.80
C VAL A 27 -4.97 -3.96 -3.88
N ALA A 28 -4.37 -4.91 -4.61
CA ALA A 28 -3.39 -4.61 -5.66
C ALA A 28 -4.02 -3.84 -6.83
N ILE A 29 -5.18 -4.27 -7.34
CA ILE A 29 -5.85 -3.62 -8.46
C ILE A 29 -6.15 -2.15 -8.16
N TYR A 30 -6.71 -1.86 -6.99
CA TYR A 30 -7.04 -0.49 -6.63
C TYR A 30 -5.81 0.33 -6.22
N ALA A 31 -4.75 -0.30 -5.67
CA ALA A 31 -3.47 0.35 -5.46
C ALA A 31 -2.83 0.78 -6.80
N ILE A 32 -2.80 -0.11 -7.80
CA ILE A 32 -2.33 0.19 -9.15
C ILE A 32 -3.14 1.34 -9.76
N GLN A 33 -4.47 1.23 -9.71
CA GLN A 33 -5.35 2.25 -10.27
C GLN A 33 -5.10 3.63 -9.64
N LYS A 34 -4.97 3.70 -8.31
CA LYS A 34 -4.75 4.98 -7.62
C LYS A 34 -3.35 5.53 -7.90
N ALA A 35 -2.32 4.70 -7.89
CA ALA A 35 -0.96 5.11 -8.22
C ALA A 35 -0.90 5.73 -9.62
N GLN A 36 -1.55 5.12 -10.60
CA GLN A 36 -1.63 5.66 -11.96
C GLN A 36 -2.43 6.97 -12.04
N GLN A 37 -3.52 7.11 -11.29
CA GLN A 37 -4.28 8.37 -11.19
C GLN A 37 -3.43 9.51 -10.61
N LEU A 38 -2.47 9.20 -9.73
CA LEU A 38 -1.52 10.16 -9.17
C LEU A 38 -0.33 10.45 -10.11
N GLY A 39 -0.24 9.77 -11.23
CA GLY A 39 0.78 10.00 -12.26
C GLY A 39 1.99 9.07 -12.19
N ALA A 40 1.96 8.04 -11.34
CA ALA A 40 2.99 7.03 -11.29
C ALA A 40 2.81 5.98 -12.41
N LYS A 41 3.90 5.33 -12.78
CA LYS A 41 3.94 4.22 -13.71
C LYS A 41 4.10 2.92 -12.95
N VAL A 42 3.02 2.16 -12.81
CA VAL A 42 3.07 0.84 -12.17
C VAL A 42 3.48 -0.20 -13.19
N VAL A 43 4.56 -0.93 -12.92
CA VAL A 43 5.17 -1.83 -13.90
C VAL A 43 5.05 -3.32 -13.57
N THR A 44 4.53 -3.67 -12.39
CA THR A 44 4.37 -5.09 -11.99
C THR A 44 3.02 -5.40 -11.39
N ALA A 45 2.60 -6.66 -11.52
CA ALA A 45 1.54 -7.29 -10.75
C ALA A 45 1.89 -8.77 -10.58
N SER A 46 1.39 -9.43 -9.53
CA SER A 46 1.69 -10.86 -9.30
C SER A 46 0.48 -11.67 -8.82
N ASP A 47 0.52 -12.95 -9.04
CA ASP A 47 -0.40 -13.90 -8.41
C ASP A 47 0.36 -15.12 -7.84
N SER A 48 -0.35 -16.16 -7.43
CA SER A 48 0.28 -17.33 -6.80
C SER A 48 1.13 -18.19 -7.76
N THR A 49 1.05 -17.97 -9.06
CA THR A 49 1.80 -18.73 -10.07
C THR A 49 3.00 -17.98 -10.61
N GLY A 50 2.95 -16.64 -10.60
CA GLY A 50 4.04 -15.83 -11.13
C GLY A 50 3.70 -14.34 -11.11
N TRP A 51 4.45 -13.58 -11.87
CA TRP A 51 4.30 -12.13 -11.95
C TRP A 51 4.53 -11.62 -13.37
N VAL A 52 3.97 -10.47 -13.65
CA VAL A 52 4.13 -9.79 -14.92
C VAL A 52 4.96 -8.53 -14.72
N TYR A 53 5.82 -8.25 -15.71
CA TYR A 53 6.49 -6.97 -15.88
C TYR A 53 6.00 -6.33 -17.17
N ASP A 54 5.43 -5.14 -17.06
CA ASP A 54 4.99 -4.35 -18.22
C ASP A 54 5.76 -3.02 -18.23
N PRO A 55 6.76 -2.86 -19.09
CA PRO A 55 7.57 -1.64 -19.15
C PRO A 55 6.76 -0.41 -19.57
N ASP A 56 5.63 -0.60 -20.24
CA ASP A 56 4.73 0.48 -20.65
C ASP A 56 3.75 0.90 -19.53
N GLY A 57 3.67 0.09 -18.47
CA GLY A 57 2.77 0.25 -17.34
C GLY A 57 1.58 -0.70 -17.38
N ILE A 58 1.20 -1.22 -16.21
CA ILE A 58 0.12 -2.19 -16.06
C ILE A 58 -1.21 -1.63 -16.58
N ASP A 59 -1.86 -2.36 -17.45
CA ASP A 59 -3.22 -2.08 -17.92
C ASP A 59 -4.23 -2.59 -16.89
N VAL A 60 -4.84 -1.65 -16.15
CA VAL A 60 -5.81 -1.95 -15.09
C VAL A 60 -7.08 -2.58 -15.66
N ALA A 61 -7.50 -2.20 -16.86
CA ALA A 61 -8.72 -2.75 -17.48
C ALA A 61 -8.49 -4.23 -17.84
N ALA A 62 -7.35 -4.54 -18.45
CA ALA A 62 -6.95 -5.92 -18.73
C ALA A 62 -6.81 -6.74 -17.44
N LEU A 63 -6.20 -6.17 -16.39
CA LEU A 63 -6.04 -6.85 -15.11
C LEU A 63 -7.39 -7.17 -14.45
N LYS A 64 -8.34 -6.23 -14.46
CA LYS A 64 -9.72 -6.43 -13.97
C LYS A 64 -10.44 -7.50 -14.77
N GLU A 65 -10.38 -7.44 -16.09
CA GLU A 65 -11.02 -8.44 -16.96
C GLU A 65 -10.51 -9.86 -16.63
N ILE A 66 -9.19 -10.01 -16.46
CA ILE A 66 -8.57 -11.31 -16.15
C ILE A 66 -8.98 -11.79 -14.75
N LYS A 67 -8.90 -10.92 -13.74
CA LYS A 67 -9.03 -11.35 -12.34
C LYS A 67 -10.47 -11.34 -11.82
N GLU A 68 -11.27 -10.35 -12.20
CA GLU A 68 -12.63 -10.18 -11.70
C GLU A 68 -13.67 -10.90 -12.57
N VAL A 69 -13.53 -10.82 -13.91
CA VAL A 69 -14.47 -11.40 -14.85
C VAL A 69 -14.12 -12.85 -15.18
N LYS A 70 -12.93 -13.07 -15.77
CA LYS A 70 -12.50 -14.41 -16.19
C LYS A 70 -12.02 -15.30 -15.05
N ARG A 71 -11.62 -14.70 -13.92
CA ARG A 71 -11.01 -15.42 -12.76
C ARG A 71 -9.82 -16.27 -13.16
N ALA A 72 -9.06 -15.81 -14.16
CA ALA A 72 -7.92 -16.48 -14.75
C ALA A 72 -6.60 -16.11 -14.06
N ARG A 73 -5.51 -16.72 -14.50
CA ARG A 73 -4.14 -16.44 -14.06
C ARG A 73 -3.53 -15.30 -14.86
N LEU A 74 -2.46 -14.70 -14.33
CA LEU A 74 -1.75 -13.59 -14.98
C LEU A 74 -1.04 -13.99 -16.28
N THR A 75 -0.89 -15.27 -16.56
CA THR A 75 -0.44 -15.77 -17.87
C THR A 75 -1.29 -15.24 -19.03
N GLU A 76 -2.60 -14.98 -18.78
CA GLU A 76 -3.52 -14.40 -19.77
C GLU A 76 -3.20 -12.92 -20.07
N TYR A 77 -2.41 -12.24 -19.24
CA TYR A 77 -2.11 -10.84 -19.41
C TYR A 77 -1.36 -10.54 -20.71
N LEU A 78 -0.51 -11.47 -21.15
CA LEU A 78 0.22 -11.35 -22.41
C LEU A 78 -0.69 -11.29 -23.65
N ASN A 79 -1.91 -11.81 -23.57
CA ASN A 79 -2.89 -11.71 -24.65
C ASN A 79 -3.41 -10.28 -24.85
N TYR A 80 -3.36 -9.45 -23.80
CA TYR A 80 -3.76 -8.03 -23.84
C TYR A 80 -2.57 -7.10 -24.05
N ARG A 81 -1.41 -7.48 -23.53
CA ARG A 81 -0.19 -6.67 -23.51
C ARG A 81 1.00 -7.49 -24.01
N PRO A 82 1.18 -7.61 -25.34
CA PRO A 82 2.22 -8.47 -25.92
C PRO A 82 3.66 -8.06 -25.60
N ASN A 83 3.87 -6.77 -25.19
CA ASN A 83 5.19 -6.26 -24.78
C ASN A 83 5.53 -6.57 -23.33
N ALA A 84 4.56 -7.07 -22.55
CA ALA A 84 4.80 -7.47 -21.18
C ALA A 84 5.51 -8.82 -21.11
N GLU A 85 6.19 -9.07 -20.02
CA GLU A 85 6.88 -10.31 -19.72
C GLU A 85 6.17 -11.02 -18.56
N TYR A 86 6.01 -12.34 -18.66
CA TYR A 86 5.53 -13.17 -17.57
C TYR A 86 6.67 -14.03 -17.03
N HIS A 87 6.82 -14.02 -15.72
CA HIS A 87 7.83 -14.80 -15.00
C HIS A 87 7.14 -15.73 -14.00
N GLU A 88 7.53 -17.00 -13.99
CA GLU A 88 7.03 -17.96 -13.00
C GLU A 88 7.64 -17.74 -11.61
N GLY A 89 6.87 -18.03 -10.58
CA GLY A 89 7.33 -17.99 -9.21
C GLY A 89 7.41 -16.57 -8.63
N LYS A 90 8.37 -16.35 -7.72
CA LYS A 90 8.59 -15.08 -7.03
C LYS A 90 9.65 -14.25 -7.76
N GLY A 91 9.61 -12.93 -7.60
CA GLY A 91 10.63 -12.07 -8.24
C GLY A 91 10.20 -10.62 -8.48
N VAL A 92 8.99 -10.24 -8.09
CA VAL A 92 8.45 -8.87 -8.25
C VAL A 92 9.44 -7.79 -7.77
N TRP A 93 10.14 -8.06 -6.67
CA TRP A 93 11.04 -7.11 -6.03
C TRP A 93 12.42 -6.98 -6.69
N SER A 94 12.68 -7.78 -7.73
CA SER A 94 13.91 -7.70 -8.52
C SER A 94 13.91 -6.53 -9.50
N VAL A 95 12.73 -6.00 -9.83
CA VAL A 95 12.58 -4.90 -10.78
C VAL A 95 13.07 -3.60 -10.15
N LYS A 96 13.83 -2.82 -10.93
CA LYS A 96 14.26 -1.49 -10.50
C LYS A 96 13.08 -0.54 -10.50
N VAL A 97 12.70 -0.06 -9.33
CA VAL A 97 11.58 0.85 -9.12
C VAL A 97 11.89 1.87 -8.03
N ASP A 98 11.15 2.96 -8.04
CA ASP A 98 11.26 4.04 -7.05
C ASP A 98 10.48 3.69 -5.78
N VAL A 99 9.31 3.05 -5.92
CA VAL A 99 8.39 2.71 -4.82
C VAL A 99 7.94 1.26 -4.92
N ALA A 100 7.82 0.58 -3.79
CA ALA A 100 7.28 -0.78 -3.70
C ALA A 100 6.01 -0.82 -2.86
N LEU A 101 4.96 -1.46 -3.38
CA LEU A 101 3.66 -1.62 -2.73
C LEU A 101 3.35 -3.12 -2.54
N PRO A 102 3.71 -3.71 -1.40
CA PRO A 102 3.35 -5.09 -1.10
C PRO A 102 1.85 -5.21 -0.84
N CYS A 103 1.12 -5.84 -1.77
CA CYS A 103 -0.34 -5.92 -1.78
C CYS A 103 -0.90 -7.35 -1.91
N ALA A 104 -0.06 -8.38 -1.79
CA ALA A 104 -0.48 -9.77 -1.96
C ALA A 104 -0.75 -10.48 -0.63
N THR A 105 0.28 -10.97 0.02
CA THR A 105 0.13 -11.85 1.19
C THR A 105 1.08 -11.50 2.32
N GLN A 106 0.77 -12.02 3.52
CA GLN A 106 1.63 -11.89 4.68
C GLN A 106 3.02 -12.47 4.42
N ASN A 107 4.07 -11.79 4.92
CA ASN A 107 5.48 -12.21 4.83
C ASN A 107 5.96 -12.49 3.39
N GLU A 108 5.43 -11.80 2.40
CA GLU A 108 5.85 -11.96 1.01
C GLU A 108 7.18 -11.28 0.68
N LEU A 109 7.48 -10.16 1.35
CA LEU A 109 8.72 -9.42 1.21
C LEU A 109 9.70 -9.84 2.31
N GLN A 110 10.71 -10.61 1.91
CA GLN A 110 11.73 -11.17 2.79
C GLN A 110 12.97 -10.27 2.82
N LEU A 111 13.93 -10.59 3.70
CA LEU A 111 15.17 -9.81 3.83
C LEU A 111 15.95 -9.70 2.50
N GLU A 112 16.03 -10.77 1.72
CA GLU A 112 16.73 -10.74 0.43
C GLU A 112 16.03 -9.85 -0.59
N ASP A 113 14.70 -9.80 -0.57
CA ASP A 113 13.91 -8.87 -1.39
C ASP A 113 14.17 -7.42 -0.98
N ALA A 114 14.22 -7.15 0.34
CA ALA A 114 14.54 -5.82 0.86
C ALA A 114 15.94 -5.35 0.44
N LYS A 115 16.94 -6.24 0.50
CA LYS A 115 18.30 -5.95 0.01
C LYS A 115 18.30 -5.59 -1.47
N GLN A 116 17.50 -6.31 -2.26
CA GLN A 116 17.40 -6.07 -3.70
C GLN A 116 16.72 -4.74 -4.01
N LEU A 117 15.63 -4.40 -3.31
CA LEU A 117 14.97 -3.10 -3.42
C LEU A 117 15.92 -1.94 -3.09
N VAL A 118 16.66 -2.04 -1.99
CA VAL A 118 17.66 -1.03 -1.60
C VAL A 118 18.76 -0.91 -2.65
N ALA A 119 19.31 -2.02 -3.12
CA ALA A 119 20.34 -2.03 -4.16
C ALA A 119 19.86 -1.42 -5.47
N ASN A 120 18.59 -1.56 -5.80
CA ASN A 120 17.94 -0.98 -6.97
C ASN A 120 17.56 0.50 -6.81
N GLY A 121 17.75 1.08 -5.61
CA GLY A 121 17.46 2.48 -5.33
C GLY A 121 16.01 2.78 -4.98
N CYS A 122 15.23 1.79 -4.57
CA CYS A 122 13.87 2.00 -4.06
C CYS A 122 13.95 2.85 -2.79
N PHE A 123 13.26 4.00 -2.78
CA PHE A 123 13.30 4.92 -1.66
C PHE A 123 12.09 4.82 -0.72
N ALA A 124 11.02 4.14 -1.13
CA ALA A 124 9.82 4.00 -0.30
C ALA A 124 9.16 2.62 -0.46
N VAL A 125 8.71 2.07 0.66
CA VAL A 125 7.88 0.85 0.73
C VAL A 125 6.62 1.18 1.52
N CYS A 126 5.43 0.93 0.92
CA CYS A 126 4.14 1.19 1.55
C CYS A 126 3.28 -0.08 1.52
N GLU A 127 2.97 -0.62 2.69
CA GLU A 127 2.26 -1.88 2.82
C GLU A 127 0.77 -1.74 2.53
N GLY A 128 0.28 -2.38 1.47
CA GLY A 128 -1.15 -2.51 1.18
C GLY A 128 -1.79 -3.72 1.84
N ALA A 129 -1.06 -4.84 1.92
CA ALA A 129 -1.50 -6.05 2.60
C ALA A 129 -1.26 -5.95 4.12
N ASN A 130 -1.77 -6.95 4.86
CA ASN A 130 -1.51 -7.07 6.30
C ASN A 130 -0.18 -7.77 6.53
N MET A 131 0.77 -7.07 7.16
CA MET A 131 2.12 -7.58 7.50
C MET A 131 2.82 -8.28 6.32
N PRO A 132 2.90 -7.69 5.14
CA PRO A 132 3.52 -8.34 3.98
C PRO A 132 5.04 -8.40 4.08
N THR A 133 5.65 -7.50 4.86
CA THR A 133 7.10 -7.40 5.06
C THR A 133 7.50 -8.06 6.36
N THR A 134 8.53 -8.90 6.33
CA THR A 134 9.06 -9.53 7.54
C THR A 134 9.73 -8.49 8.44
N LEU A 135 9.84 -8.79 9.74
CA LEU A 135 10.46 -7.87 10.70
C LEU A 135 11.90 -7.53 10.32
N GLU A 136 12.66 -8.54 9.92
CA GLU A 136 14.06 -8.38 9.50
C GLU A 136 14.17 -7.49 8.24
N ALA A 137 13.27 -7.68 7.28
CA ALA A 137 13.21 -6.85 6.08
C ALA A 137 12.83 -5.40 6.43
N THR A 138 11.86 -5.20 7.33
CA THR A 138 11.45 -3.87 7.80
C THR A 138 12.61 -3.12 8.46
N GLN A 139 13.33 -3.79 9.36
CA GLN A 139 14.51 -3.21 10.02
C GLN A 139 15.58 -2.83 9.01
N TYR A 140 15.90 -3.73 8.08
CA TYR A 140 16.88 -3.47 7.03
C TYR A 140 16.52 -2.29 6.15
N LEU A 141 15.25 -2.18 5.71
CA LEU A 141 14.76 -1.04 4.93
C LEU A 141 14.93 0.29 5.68
N GLN A 142 14.53 0.33 6.95
CA GLN A 142 14.66 1.53 7.79
C GLN A 142 16.12 1.92 8.03
N GLU A 143 17.01 0.96 8.32
CA GLU A 143 18.43 1.19 8.53
C GLU A 143 19.14 1.74 7.27
N ASN A 144 18.60 1.42 6.08
CA ASN A 144 19.11 1.92 4.81
C ASN A 144 18.38 3.18 4.29
N GLY A 145 17.59 3.84 5.15
CA GLY A 145 16.96 5.12 4.84
C GLY A 145 15.76 5.04 3.91
N VAL A 146 15.19 3.85 3.71
CA VAL A 146 13.95 3.67 2.94
C VAL A 146 12.76 4.14 3.78
N ILE A 147 11.92 4.99 3.23
CA ILE A 147 10.66 5.40 3.85
C ILE A 147 9.75 4.17 3.93
N PHE A 148 9.41 3.75 5.14
CA PHE A 148 8.59 2.57 5.35
C PHE A 148 7.25 2.95 5.98
N ALA A 149 6.15 2.80 5.22
CA ALA A 149 4.79 3.01 5.71
C ALA A 149 4.14 1.67 6.10
N PRO A 150 3.96 1.41 7.41
CA PRO A 150 3.47 0.12 7.89
C PRO A 150 1.99 -0.09 7.54
N GLY A 151 1.60 -1.33 7.29
CA GLY A 151 0.25 -1.72 6.90
C GLY A 151 -0.83 -1.21 7.83
N LYS A 152 -0.60 -1.27 9.15
CA LYS A 152 -1.57 -0.76 10.15
C LYS A 152 -1.99 0.71 9.96
N ALA A 153 -1.17 1.51 9.27
CA ALA A 153 -1.48 2.89 8.91
C ALA A 153 -1.82 2.99 7.41
N ALA A 154 -0.97 2.43 6.55
CA ALA A 154 -1.11 2.55 5.10
C ALA A 154 -2.37 1.87 4.54
N ASN A 155 -2.80 0.74 5.12
CA ASN A 155 -4.01 0.02 4.69
C ASN A 155 -5.27 0.32 5.50
N ALA A 156 -5.23 1.29 6.41
CA ALA A 156 -6.36 1.65 7.28
C ALA A 156 -7.62 2.15 6.52
N GLY A 157 -7.49 2.49 5.25
CA GLY A 157 -8.60 3.01 4.47
C GLY A 157 -9.72 2.01 4.22
N GLY A 158 -9.44 0.71 4.17
CA GLY A 158 -10.50 -0.31 4.08
C GLY A 158 -11.43 -0.25 5.29
N VAL A 159 -10.87 -0.27 6.49
CA VAL A 159 -11.65 -0.16 7.74
C VAL A 159 -12.29 1.21 7.91
N ALA A 160 -11.62 2.28 7.47
CA ALA A 160 -12.19 3.63 7.50
C ALA A 160 -13.43 3.74 6.59
N THR A 161 -13.40 3.12 5.41
CA THR A 161 -14.56 3.07 4.51
C THR A 161 -15.72 2.30 5.14
N SER A 162 -15.45 1.18 5.82
CA SER A 162 -16.48 0.44 6.55
C SER A 162 -17.11 1.27 7.66
N ALA A 163 -16.29 2.06 8.39
CA ALA A 163 -16.81 2.96 9.41
C ALA A 163 -17.69 4.08 8.81
N LEU A 164 -17.31 4.63 7.65
CA LEU A 164 -18.14 5.60 6.92
C LEU A 164 -19.46 4.98 6.44
N GLU A 165 -19.43 3.74 5.96
CA GLU A 165 -20.62 2.99 5.57
C GLU A 165 -21.56 2.79 6.76
N MET A 166 -21.03 2.36 7.90
CA MET A 166 -21.83 2.20 9.13
C MET A 166 -22.45 3.54 9.58
N SER A 167 -21.71 4.64 9.50
CA SER A 167 -22.22 5.98 9.83
C SER A 167 -23.35 6.39 8.90
N GLN A 168 -23.15 6.24 7.59
CA GLN A 168 -24.15 6.54 6.56
C GLN A 168 -25.44 5.72 6.79
N ASN A 169 -25.31 4.43 7.09
CA ASN A 169 -26.43 3.55 7.36
C ASN A 169 -27.18 3.95 8.63
N SER A 170 -26.47 4.35 9.68
CA SER A 170 -27.07 4.82 10.94
C SER A 170 -27.86 6.13 10.77
N GLU A 171 -27.32 7.02 9.95
CA GLU A 171 -27.98 8.31 9.63
C GLU A 171 -29.13 8.14 8.62
N ARG A 172 -29.26 6.96 7.96
CA ARG A 172 -30.19 6.67 6.88
C ARG A 172 -30.04 7.63 5.69
N LEU A 173 -28.81 8.06 5.41
CA LEU A 173 -28.44 8.93 4.30
C LEU A 173 -27.68 8.14 3.23
N SER A 174 -27.58 8.73 2.06
CA SER A 174 -26.71 8.24 0.98
C SER A 174 -25.77 9.37 0.58
N TRP A 175 -24.48 9.12 0.71
CA TRP A 175 -23.45 10.04 0.27
C TRP A 175 -23.03 9.72 -1.18
N THR A 176 -22.61 10.73 -1.91
CA THR A 176 -22.03 10.55 -3.23
C THR A 176 -20.63 9.90 -3.12
N PHE A 177 -20.14 9.39 -4.26
CA PHE A 177 -18.78 8.86 -4.31
C PHE A 177 -17.75 9.91 -3.91
N GLU A 178 -17.90 11.13 -4.38
CA GLU A 178 -17.00 12.27 -4.10
C GLU A 178 -16.98 12.64 -2.62
N GLU A 179 -18.13 12.61 -1.97
CA GLU A 179 -18.23 12.85 -0.51
C GLU A 179 -17.50 11.78 0.29
N VAL A 180 -17.68 10.50 -0.07
CA VAL A 180 -16.99 9.40 0.58
C VAL A 180 -15.49 9.44 0.33
N ASP A 181 -15.06 9.70 -0.92
CA ASP A 181 -13.63 9.79 -1.28
C ASP A 181 -12.95 10.96 -0.53
N ALA A 182 -13.60 12.11 -0.43
CA ALA A 182 -13.08 13.26 0.32
C ALA A 182 -12.96 12.96 1.83
N LYS A 183 -13.98 12.34 2.44
CA LYS A 183 -13.93 11.92 3.86
C LYS A 183 -12.79 10.91 4.08
N LEU A 184 -12.68 9.91 3.22
CA LEU A 184 -11.63 8.91 3.30
C LEU A 184 -10.24 9.53 3.16
N LYS A 185 -10.05 10.42 2.20
CA LYS A 185 -8.79 11.15 2.03
C LYS A 185 -8.40 11.91 3.29
N ASN A 186 -9.32 12.64 3.90
CA ASN A 186 -9.07 13.37 5.14
C ASN A 186 -8.69 12.43 6.30
N ILE A 187 -9.37 11.29 6.44
CA ILE A 187 -9.03 10.29 7.46
C ILE A 187 -7.58 9.80 7.26
N MET A 188 -7.21 9.46 6.04
CA MET A 188 -5.88 8.93 5.74
C MET A 188 -4.78 9.98 5.93
N VAL A 189 -5.03 11.23 5.52
CA VAL A 189 -4.11 12.36 5.78
C VAL A 189 -3.89 12.55 7.28
N ASN A 190 -4.96 12.51 8.08
CA ASN A 190 -4.87 12.62 9.52
C ASN A 190 -4.09 11.47 10.17
N ILE A 191 -4.28 10.22 9.67
CA ILE A 191 -3.49 9.08 10.13
C ILE A 191 -2.00 9.32 9.85
N CYS A 192 -1.66 9.80 8.67
CA CYS A 192 -0.26 10.09 8.29
C CYS A 192 0.34 11.18 9.20
N HIS A 193 -0.36 12.29 9.43
CA HIS A 193 0.09 13.35 10.32
C HIS A 193 0.24 12.87 11.76
N ASN A 194 -0.74 12.16 12.30
CA ASN A 194 -0.68 11.64 13.67
C ASN A 194 0.53 10.69 13.86
N MET A 195 0.82 9.87 12.86
CA MET A 195 1.96 8.96 12.87
C MET A 195 3.30 9.72 12.83
N ASP A 196 3.41 10.72 11.97
CA ASP A 196 4.60 11.55 11.82
C ASP A 196 4.84 12.41 13.09
N ASP A 197 3.79 13.07 13.60
CA ASP A 197 3.84 13.88 14.80
C ASP A 197 4.19 13.04 16.04
N ALA A 198 3.66 11.82 16.15
CA ALA A 198 4.04 10.90 17.22
C ALA A 198 5.51 10.50 17.12
N ALA A 199 5.99 10.14 15.94
CA ALA A 199 7.39 9.80 15.73
C ALA A 199 8.32 10.97 16.13
N LYS A 200 8.01 12.19 15.71
CA LYS A 200 8.78 13.41 16.05
C LYS A 200 8.77 13.68 17.54
N ARG A 201 7.59 13.62 18.18
CA ARG A 201 7.40 13.93 19.62
C ARG A 201 8.24 13.03 20.53
N TYR A 202 8.45 11.78 20.11
CA TYR A 202 9.25 10.81 20.87
C TYR A 202 10.68 10.64 20.35
N GLY A 203 11.18 11.57 19.51
CA GLY A 203 12.57 11.57 19.03
C GLY A 203 12.90 10.46 18.03
N MET A 204 11.88 9.93 17.34
CA MET A 204 11.98 8.87 16.35
C MET A 204 11.59 9.36 14.95
N GLU A 205 11.98 10.58 14.60
CA GLU A 205 11.64 11.20 13.32
C GLU A 205 11.98 10.28 12.14
N GLY A 206 11.04 10.12 11.20
CA GLY A 206 11.18 9.21 10.04
C GLY A 206 10.87 7.74 10.34
N ASN A 207 10.75 7.35 11.61
CA ASN A 207 10.34 5.98 11.97
C ASN A 207 8.82 5.87 12.07
N TYR A 208 8.16 5.68 10.94
CA TYR A 208 6.70 5.59 10.88
C TYR A 208 6.13 4.32 11.50
N VAL A 209 6.92 3.26 11.67
CA VAL A 209 6.51 2.06 12.41
C VAL A 209 6.33 2.41 13.89
N ALA A 210 7.32 3.08 14.49
CA ALA A 210 7.23 3.57 15.86
C ALA A 210 6.11 4.60 16.00
N GLY A 211 6.03 5.57 15.09
CA GLY A 211 4.98 6.59 15.09
C GLY A 211 3.58 6.01 15.07
N ALA A 212 3.32 5.03 14.20
CA ALA A 212 2.01 4.37 14.13
C ALA A 212 1.67 3.59 15.42
N ASN A 213 2.65 2.93 16.04
CA ASN A 213 2.46 2.24 17.32
C ASN A 213 2.15 3.22 18.45
N ILE A 214 2.93 4.29 18.56
CA ILE A 214 2.78 5.30 19.60
C ILE A 214 1.43 6.02 19.46
N ALA A 215 1.10 6.52 18.27
CA ALA A 215 -0.16 7.21 18.01
C ALA A 215 -1.40 6.35 18.31
N GLY A 216 -1.32 5.04 18.05
CA GLY A 216 -2.37 4.09 18.42
C GLY A 216 -2.44 3.87 19.94
N PHE A 217 -1.29 3.72 20.60
CA PHE A 217 -1.21 3.48 22.03
C PHE A 217 -1.62 4.70 22.86
N GLU A 218 -1.27 5.91 22.45
CA GLU A 218 -1.68 7.15 23.13
C GLU A 218 -3.19 7.23 23.31
N LYS A 219 -3.98 6.84 22.32
CA LYS A 219 -5.46 6.82 22.44
C LYS A 219 -5.96 5.89 23.54
N VAL A 220 -5.27 4.76 23.72
CA VAL A 220 -5.58 3.80 24.79
C VAL A 220 -5.19 4.39 26.13
N VAL A 221 -4.01 5.00 26.25
CA VAL A 221 -3.55 5.66 27.48
C VAL A 221 -4.47 6.81 27.88
N ASP A 222 -4.87 7.63 26.94
CA ASP A 222 -5.81 8.75 27.20
C ASP A 222 -7.15 8.22 27.73
N ALA A 223 -7.67 7.16 27.13
CA ALA A 223 -8.90 6.53 27.60
C ALA A 223 -8.72 5.94 29.02
N MET A 224 -7.63 5.24 29.27
CA MET A 224 -7.31 4.69 30.62
C MET A 224 -7.14 5.81 31.66
N THR A 225 -6.51 6.91 31.29
CA THR A 225 -6.33 8.06 32.18
C THR A 225 -7.66 8.73 32.50
N ALA A 226 -8.55 8.86 31.52
CA ALA A 226 -9.87 9.49 31.70
C ALA A 226 -10.87 8.60 32.46
N GLN A 227 -10.83 7.29 32.25
CA GLN A 227 -11.81 6.33 32.78
C GLN A 227 -11.31 5.60 34.03
N GLY A 228 -10.03 5.66 34.31
CA GLY A 228 -9.37 4.87 35.34
C GLY A 228 -8.93 3.48 34.84
N ILE A 229 -8.00 2.89 35.57
CA ILE A 229 -7.55 1.50 35.33
C ILE A 229 -8.41 0.62 36.25
N VAL A 230 -9.24 -0.23 35.65
CA VAL A 230 -10.13 -1.16 36.36
C VAL A 230 -9.51 -2.55 36.37
#